data_90b92e8ef67771f9a98eb8b65eab2fce
#
_entry.id   90b92e8ef67771f9a98eb8b65eab2fce
#
_cell.length_a   1.000
_cell.length_b   1.000
_cell.length_c   1.000
_cell.angle_alpha   90.00
_cell.angle_beta   90.00
_cell.angle_gamma   90.00
#
_symmetry.space_group_name_H-M   'P 1'
#
loop_
_entity.id
_entity.type
_entity.pdbx_description
1 polymer ?
#
loop_
_entity_poly.entity_id
_entity_poly.type
_entity_poly.pdbx_seq_one_letter_code
_entity_poly.pdbx_strand_id
1 'polypeptide(L)' 'VILVNIFAGINRCDWVAEGIVQALEKIEIKVPLVIRLAGTNVEKGNKILRDSKIKYIEANTLEDAANKAVKALNK' A
#
# COMPACT_ATOMS: atom_id res chain seq x y z
N VAL A 1 1.46 -13.41 -2.65
CA VAL A 1 1.51 -12.06 -2.04
C VAL A 1 1.82 -11.02 -3.11
N ILE A 2 1.20 -9.86 -2.99
CA ILE A 2 1.47 -8.72 -3.85
C ILE A 2 2.13 -7.63 -3.00
N LEU A 3 3.27 -7.12 -3.45
CA LEU A 3 3.96 -6.03 -2.78
C LEU A 3 3.90 -4.79 -3.65
N VAL A 4 3.27 -3.73 -3.14
CA VAL A 4 3.23 -2.42 -3.78
C VAL A 4 4.18 -1.51 -3.04
N ASN A 5 5.26 -1.11 -3.69
CA ASN A 5 6.26 -0.22 -3.11
C ASN A 5 6.36 1.04 -3.97
N ILE A 6 5.89 2.16 -3.44
CA ILE A 6 5.80 3.42 -4.18
C ILE A 6 6.58 4.52 -3.47
N PHE A 7 7.43 5.17 -4.21
CA PHE A 7 8.08 6.41 -3.79
C PHE A 7 7.56 7.55 -4.65
N ALA A 8 6.78 8.45 -4.05
CA ALA A 8 6.15 9.56 -4.75
C ALA A 8 6.90 10.86 -4.46
N GLY A 9 7.98 11.12 -5.20
CA GLY A 9 8.79 12.32 -5.03
C GLY A 9 8.15 13.54 -5.66
N ILE A 10 7.78 13.46 -6.94
CA ILE A 10 7.11 14.53 -7.68
C ILE A 10 5.60 14.42 -7.51
N ASN A 11 5.05 13.22 -7.67
CA ASN A 11 3.64 12.97 -7.41
C ASN A 11 3.41 12.83 -5.91
N ARG A 12 2.23 13.24 -5.48
CA ARG A 12 1.88 13.19 -4.06
C ARG A 12 1.35 11.82 -3.69
N CYS A 13 1.73 11.31 -2.51
CA CYS A 13 1.27 10.01 -2.03
C CYS A 13 -0.25 9.97 -1.87
N ASP A 14 -0.90 11.06 -1.51
CA ASP A 14 -2.36 11.11 -1.39
C ASP A 14 -3.04 10.86 -2.73
N TRP A 15 -2.53 11.43 -3.82
CA TRP A 15 -3.07 11.16 -5.16
C TRP A 15 -2.84 9.71 -5.59
N VAL A 16 -1.65 9.19 -5.31
CA VAL A 16 -1.32 7.80 -5.61
C VAL A 16 -2.23 6.85 -4.83
N ALA A 17 -2.44 7.15 -3.53
CA ALA A 17 -3.32 6.34 -2.68
C ALA A 17 -4.75 6.33 -3.20
N GLU A 18 -5.27 7.47 -3.63
CA GLU A 18 -6.61 7.55 -4.22
C GLU A 18 -6.72 6.68 -5.48
N GLY A 19 -5.69 6.72 -6.33
CA GLY A 19 -5.66 5.87 -7.53
C GLY A 19 -5.64 4.39 -7.19
N ILE A 20 -4.86 4.00 -6.20
CA ILE A 20 -4.81 2.62 -5.72
C ILE A 20 -6.17 2.18 -5.20
N VAL A 21 -6.81 2.99 -4.37
CA VAL A 21 -8.14 2.68 -3.82
C VAL A 21 -9.15 2.47 -4.95
N GLN A 22 -9.19 3.39 -5.90
CA GLN A 22 -10.12 3.29 -7.02
C GLN A 22 -9.89 2.02 -7.85
N ALA A 23 -8.63 1.69 -8.10
CA ALA A 23 -8.29 0.50 -8.89
C ALA A 23 -8.66 -0.79 -8.14
N LEU A 24 -8.32 -0.86 -6.85
CA LEU A 24 -8.49 -2.08 -6.07
C LEU A 24 -9.93 -2.31 -5.62
N GLU A 25 -10.76 -1.26 -5.54
CA GLU A 25 -12.18 -1.44 -5.27
C GLU A 25 -12.92 -2.19 -6.39
N LYS A 26 -12.37 -2.14 -7.59
CA LYS A 26 -12.95 -2.79 -8.76
C LYS A 26 -12.43 -4.22 -8.97
N ILE A 27 -11.44 -4.62 -8.20
CA ILE A 27 -10.77 -5.92 -8.35
C ILE A 27 -10.84 -6.66 -7.03
N GLU A 28 -11.22 -7.93 -7.07
CA GLU A 28 -11.14 -8.78 -5.91
C GLU A 28 -9.75 -9.38 -5.81
N ILE A 29 -9.03 -9.04 -4.73
CA ILE A 29 -7.69 -9.57 -4.48
C ILE A 29 -7.78 -10.67 -3.44
N LYS A 30 -7.41 -11.87 -3.83
CA LYS A 30 -7.51 -13.07 -2.98
C LYS A 30 -6.19 -13.45 -2.30
N VAL A 31 -5.13 -12.70 -2.57
CA VAL A 31 -3.81 -12.95 -1.98
C VAL A 31 -3.45 -11.79 -1.04
N PRO A 32 -2.55 -12.02 -0.07
CA PRO A 32 -2.11 -10.94 0.81
C PRO A 32 -1.52 -9.77 0.02
N LEU A 33 -1.84 -8.56 0.43
CA LEU A 33 -1.40 -7.33 -0.21
C LEU A 33 -0.62 -6.50 0.79
N VAL A 34 0.61 -6.16 0.48
CA VAL A 34 1.46 -5.29 1.31
C VAL A 34 1.68 -4.00 0.53
N ILE A 35 1.40 -2.86 1.17
CA ILE A 35 1.57 -1.55 0.54
C ILE A 35 2.53 -0.70 1.37
N ARG A 36 3.55 -0.19 0.73
CA ARG A 36 4.45 0.80 1.32
C ARG A 36 4.44 2.06 0.47
N LEU A 37 4.14 3.19 1.11
CA LEU A 37 4.23 4.50 0.49
C LEU A 37 5.36 5.30 1.14
N ALA A 38 6.10 6.05 0.35
CA ALA A 38 7.11 6.99 0.83
C ALA A 38 7.11 8.22 -0.06
N GLY A 39 7.50 9.36 0.50
CA GLY A 39 7.60 10.60 -0.26
C GLY A 39 6.65 11.68 0.22
N THR A 40 6.29 12.58 -0.67
CA THR A 40 5.47 13.76 -0.37
C THR A 40 4.07 13.36 0.07
N ASN A 41 3.61 13.93 1.17
CA ASN A 41 2.28 13.69 1.75
C ASN A 41 2.00 12.22 2.09
N VAL A 42 3.04 11.49 2.52
CA VAL A 42 2.91 10.07 2.84
C VAL A 42 1.87 9.81 3.93
N GLU A 43 1.75 10.70 4.92
CA GLU A 43 0.77 10.55 5.99
C GLU A 43 -0.66 10.62 5.48
N LYS A 44 -0.92 11.54 4.56
CA LYS A 44 -2.24 11.66 3.92
C LYS A 44 -2.54 10.44 3.06
N GLY A 45 -1.53 9.95 2.32
CA GLY A 45 -1.68 8.76 1.51
C GLY A 45 -2.02 7.53 2.34
N ASN A 46 -1.29 7.32 3.44
CA ASN A 46 -1.55 6.22 4.34
C ASN A 46 -2.94 6.31 4.98
N LYS A 47 -3.38 7.52 5.33
CA LYS A 47 -4.72 7.72 5.87
C LYS A 47 -5.80 7.34 4.86
N ILE A 48 -5.63 7.74 3.61
CA ILE A 48 -6.58 7.38 2.54
C ILE A 48 -6.70 5.86 2.42
N LEU A 49 -5.57 5.15 2.46
CA LEU A 49 -5.57 3.69 2.39
C LEU A 49 -6.24 3.06 3.61
N ARG A 50 -5.96 3.57 4.82
CA ARG A 50 -6.58 3.04 6.04
C ARG A 50 -8.08 3.24 6.08
N ASP A 51 -8.55 4.39 5.58
CA ASP A 51 -9.97 4.72 5.58
C ASP A 51 -10.74 4.01 4.46
N SER A 52 -10.04 3.37 3.54
CA SER A 52 -10.65 2.63 2.44
C SER A 52 -11.14 1.26 2.91
N LYS A 53 -11.91 0.58 2.05
CA LYS A 53 -12.39 -0.77 2.32
C LYS A 53 -11.41 -1.85 1.88
N ILE A 54 -10.24 -1.47 1.41
CA ILE A 54 -9.21 -2.41 0.94
C ILE A 54 -8.57 -3.11 2.13
N LYS A 55 -8.44 -4.42 2.05
CA LYS A 55 -7.68 -5.19 3.03
C LYS A 55 -6.23 -5.25 2.59
N TYR A 56 -5.36 -4.67 3.39
CA TYR A 56 -3.93 -4.66 3.08
C TYR A 56 -3.10 -4.60 4.35
N ILE A 57 -1.81 -4.87 4.20
CA ILE A 57 -0.83 -4.78 5.28
C ILE A 57 0.00 -3.53 5.03
N GLU A 58 -0.01 -2.60 5.99
CA GLU A 58 0.76 -1.36 5.89
C GLU A 58 2.21 -1.61 6.24
N ALA A 59 3.14 -1.05 5.45
CA ALA A 59 4.56 -1.11 5.72
C ALA A 59 5.14 0.31 5.71
N ASN A 60 6.12 0.57 6.57
CA ASN A 60 6.71 1.90 6.73
C ASN A 60 8.07 2.05 6.06
N THR A 61 8.82 0.98 5.97
CA THR A 61 10.13 0.97 5.30
C THR A 61 10.19 -0.15 4.27
N LEU A 62 11.18 -0.10 3.40
CA LEU A 62 11.35 -1.16 2.41
C LEU A 62 11.67 -2.50 3.09
N GLU A 63 12.50 -2.48 4.14
CA GLU A 63 12.80 -3.68 4.91
C GLU A 63 11.54 -4.24 5.58
N ASP A 64 10.72 -3.36 6.19
CA ASP A 64 9.46 -3.75 6.81
C ASP A 64 8.52 -4.36 5.78
N ALA A 65 8.42 -3.76 4.60
CA ALA A 65 7.57 -4.28 3.52
C ALA A 65 8.03 -5.68 3.10
N ALA A 66 9.33 -5.89 2.93
CA ALA A 66 9.87 -7.18 2.55
C ALA A 66 9.58 -8.24 3.62
N ASN A 67 9.80 -7.91 4.88
CA ASN A 67 9.55 -8.82 6.00
C ASN A 67 8.07 -9.20 6.09
N LYS A 68 7.18 -8.25 5.94
CA LYS A 68 5.74 -8.50 5.99
C LYS A 68 5.27 -9.33 4.80
N ALA A 69 5.84 -9.11 3.61
CA ALA A 69 5.52 -9.90 2.45
C ALA A 69 5.94 -11.36 2.63
N VAL A 70 7.13 -11.60 3.17
CA VAL A 70 7.61 -12.96 3.45
C VAL A 70 6.73 -13.65 4.49
N LYS A 71 6.38 -12.95 5.56
CA LYS A 71 5.49 -13.52 6.59
C LYS A 71 4.12 -13.86 6.03
N ALA A 72 3.57 -13.02 5.18
CA ALA A 72 2.27 -13.26 4.56
C ALA A 72 2.32 -14.48 3.63
N LEU A 73 3.46 -14.67 2.95
CA LEU A 73 3.65 -15.80 2.05
C LEU A 73 3.70 -17.12 2.80
N ASN A 74 4.21 -17.12 4.03
CA ASN A 74 4.42 -18.32 4.83
C ASN A 74 3.22 -18.74 5.68
N LYS A 75 2.09 -18.06 5.52
CA LYS A 75 0.86 -18.42 6.25
C LYS A 75 0.10 -19.56 5.60
#